data_10f3ef24073618876cc02aa0f1d0a67c
#
_entry.id   10f3ef24073618876cc02aa0f1d0a67c
#
_cell.length_a   1.000
_cell.length_b   1.000
_cell.length_c   1.000
_cell.angle_alpha   90.00
_cell.angle_beta   90.00
_cell.angle_gamma   90.00
#
_symmetry.space_group_name_H-M   'P 1'
#
loop_
_entity.id
_entity.type
_entity.pdbx_description
1 polymer ?
#
loop_
_entity_poly.entity_id
_entity_poly.type
_entity_poly.pdbx_seq_one_letter_code
_entity_poly.pdbx_strand_id
1 'polypeptide(L)'
;MYPCFCTRAELHAASAPHREDGQTGYVGTCRYLTAAEIAEKRRTRAPALRLRVSEEVWGFTDGHMGRYEENLARDCGDFLLRRSDGMFAYQLAVVVDDAAMGITEVVRGSDLQDSTPRQLYLYHLLGLTPPQFYHFPLLLTAEGKRLSKRDGAVGLD
;
A
#
# COMPACT_ATOMS: atom_id res chain seq x y z
N MET A 1 9.66 9.84 -7.63
CA MET A 1 9.36 10.05 -6.19
C MET A 1 9.28 11.53 -5.89
N TYR A 2 8.53 11.97 -4.85
CA TYR A 2 8.41 13.37 -4.44
C TYR A 2 8.06 13.51 -2.96
N PRO A 3 8.40 14.66 -2.32
CA PRO A 3 8.05 14.92 -0.93
C PRO A 3 6.56 15.23 -0.78
N CYS A 4 5.93 14.69 0.24
CA CYS A 4 4.53 14.91 0.58
C CYS A 4 4.42 15.48 1.99
N PHE A 5 3.70 16.59 2.12
CA PHE A 5 3.51 17.32 3.37
C PHE A 5 2.09 17.21 3.94
N CYS A 6 1.21 16.40 3.32
CA CYS A 6 -0.16 16.24 3.77
C CYS A 6 -0.23 15.60 5.16
N THR A 7 -1.13 16.11 5.99
CA THR A 7 -1.54 15.49 7.25
C THR A 7 -2.56 14.38 7.02
N ARG A 8 -2.80 13.52 8.01
CA ARG A 8 -3.88 12.53 7.94
C ARG A 8 -5.24 13.20 7.75
N ALA A 9 -5.50 14.31 8.43
CA ALA A 9 -6.76 15.04 8.30
C ALA A 9 -6.97 15.55 6.87
N GLU A 10 -5.95 16.13 6.24
CA GLU A 10 -6.01 16.58 4.84
C GLU A 10 -6.22 15.42 3.86
N LEU A 11 -5.61 14.27 4.12
CA LEU A 11 -5.79 13.08 3.31
C LEU A 11 -7.24 12.56 3.41
N HIS A 12 -7.81 12.52 4.61
CA HIS A 12 -9.21 12.13 4.82
C HIS A 12 -10.20 13.12 4.22
N ALA A 13 -9.94 14.42 4.34
CA ALA A 13 -10.81 15.46 3.78
C ALA A 13 -10.82 15.48 2.24
N ALA A 14 -9.71 15.12 1.60
CA ALA A 14 -9.57 15.09 0.15
C ALA A 14 -10.05 13.79 -0.50
N SER A 15 -10.43 12.79 0.29
CA SER A 15 -10.80 11.47 -0.22
C SER A 15 -12.29 11.42 -0.53
N ALA A 16 -12.64 11.10 -1.77
CA ALA A 16 -13.96 10.63 -2.16
C ALA A 16 -14.29 9.28 -1.47
N PRO A 17 -15.56 8.82 -1.46
CA PRO A 17 -16.06 7.85 -0.52
C PRO A 17 -15.18 6.62 -0.35
N HIS A 18 -14.98 6.29 0.92
CA HIS A 18 -14.12 5.24 1.43
C HIS A 18 -14.30 3.89 0.72
N ARG A 19 -13.21 3.28 0.28
CA ARG A 19 -13.15 1.81 0.24
C ARG A 19 -13.21 1.31 1.69
N GLU A 20 -13.90 0.20 1.91
CA GLU A 20 -14.10 -0.41 3.23
C GLU A 20 -12.79 -0.77 3.98
N ASP A 21 -11.66 -0.76 3.27
CA ASP A 21 -10.31 -1.04 3.79
C ASP A 21 -9.60 0.18 4.41
N GLY A 22 -10.24 1.35 4.44
CA GLY A 22 -9.67 2.58 4.99
C GLY A 22 -8.52 3.18 4.19
N GLN A 23 -8.20 2.64 3.02
CA GLN A 23 -7.21 3.19 2.11
C GLN A 23 -7.88 4.16 1.14
N THR A 24 -7.72 5.41 1.42
CA THR A 24 -8.15 6.50 0.55
C THR A 24 -7.11 6.72 -0.54
N GLY A 25 -7.51 6.64 -1.81
CA GLY A 25 -6.66 6.99 -2.93
C GLY A 25 -6.09 8.40 -2.76
N TYR A 26 -4.77 8.54 -2.86
CA TYR A 26 -4.14 9.85 -2.73
C TYR A 26 -4.33 10.67 -4.02
N VAL A 27 -4.98 11.82 -3.91
CA VAL A 27 -5.31 12.70 -5.05
C VAL A 27 -4.13 13.49 -5.65
N GLY A 28 -2.91 13.32 -5.12
CA GLY A 28 -1.71 13.93 -5.71
C GLY A 28 -1.44 15.38 -5.29
N THR A 29 -2.01 15.89 -4.19
CA THR A 29 -1.89 17.29 -3.73
C THR A 29 -0.47 17.84 -3.75
N CYS A 30 0.53 17.04 -3.36
CA CYS A 30 1.95 17.46 -3.34
C CYS A 30 2.72 17.05 -4.61
N ARG A 31 2.07 16.44 -5.60
CA ARG A 31 2.74 15.84 -6.78
C ARG A 31 3.45 16.87 -7.66
N TYR A 32 2.96 18.09 -7.67
CA TYR A 32 3.39 19.15 -8.56
C TYR A 32 3.97 20.38 -7.83
N LEU A 33 4.33 20.24 -6.54
CA LEU A 33 4.97 21.32 -5.80
C LEU A 33 6.29 21.73 -6.47
N THR A 34 6.49 23.02 -6.59
CA THR A 34 7.75 23.62 -7.04
C THR A 34 8.84 23.50 -5.99
N ALA A 35 10.09 23.67 -6.38
CA ALA A 35 11.23 23.66 -5.46
C ALA A 35 11.10 24.71 -4.34
N ALA A 36 10.55 25.90 -4.65
CA ALA A 36 10.33 26.97 -3.69
C ALA A 36 9.26 26.57 -2.64
N GLU A 37 8.13 26.03 -3.08
CA GLU A 37 7.08 25.53 -2.20
C GLU A 37 7.56 24.37 -1.31
N ILE A 38 8.37 23.46 -1.86
CA ILE A 38 8.99 22.38 -1.10
C ILE A 38 9.93 22.95 -0.03
N ALA A 39 10.78 23.93 -0.38
CA ALA A 39 11.68 24.55 0.56
C ALA A 39 10.94 25.27 1.71
N GLU A 40 9.86 25.98 1.38
CA GLU A 40 9.03 26.65 2.39
C GLU A 40 8.33 25.65 3.32
N LYS A 41 7.70 24.61 2.76
CA LYS A 41 7.02 23.57 3.57
C LYS A 41 7.99 22.80 4.48
N ARG A 42 9.24 22.60 4.05
CA ARG A 42 10.29 21.95 4.85
C ARG A 42 10.66 22.72 6.12
N ARG A 43 10.42 24.03 6.17
CA ARG A 43 10.66 24.86 7.38
C ARG A 43 9.72 24.50 8.52
N THR A 44 8.51 24.06 8.19
CA THR A 44 7.46 23.80 9.16
C THR A 44 7.30 22.32 9.48
N ARG A 45 7.66 21.42 8.54
CA ARG A 45 7.44 19.98 8.76
C ARG A 45 8.32 19.11 7.86
N ALA A 46 8.74 17.95 8.42
CA ALA A 46 9.42 16.92 7.66
C ALA A 46 8.45 16.26 6.67
N PRO A 47 8.86 16.06 5.40
CA PRO A 47 8.01 15.39 4.42
C PRO A 47 8.05 13.87 4.56
N ALA A 48 6.92 13.25 4.22
CA ALA A 48 6.91 11.87 3.79
C ALA A 48 7.41 11.76 2.33
N LEU A 49 7.81 10.58 1.89
CA LEU A 49 8.21 10.30 0.51
C LEU A 49 7.15 9.45 -0.17
N ARG A 50 6.63 9.91 -1.31
CA ARG A 50 5.69 9.15 -2.14
C ARG A 50 6.31 8.69 -3.45
N LEU A 51 5.89 7.51 -3.89
CA LEU A 51 6.12 7.02 -5.23
C LEU A 51 5.04 7.56 -6.16
N ARG A 52 5.46 8.13 -7.30
CA ARG A 52 4.55 8.46 -8.39
C ARG A 52 4.26 7.18 -9.16
N VAL A 53 2.98 6.80 -9.25
CA VAL A 53 2.56 5.63 -10.01
C VAL A 53 2.23 5.99 -11.46
N SER A 54 2.36 5.00 -12.35
CA SER A 54 1.93 5.10 -13.75
C SER A 54 0.44 4.71 -13.88
N GLU A 55 -0.15 5.04 -15.03
CA GLU A 55 -1.53 4.65 -15.37
C GLU A 55 -1.63 3.20 -15.87
N GLU A 56 -0.57 2.43 -15.74
CA GLU A 56 -0.52 1.04 -16.15
C GLU A 56 -1.35 0.15 -15.22
N VAL A 57 -1.93 -0.89 -15.82
CA VAL A 57 -2.60 -1.97 -15.08
C VAL A 57 -1.55 -2.97 -14.62
N TRP A 58 -1.54 -3.22 -13.33
CA TRP A 58 -0.69 -4.22 -12.69
C TRP A 58 -1.53 -5.39 -12.21
N GLY A 59 -1.18 -6.59 -12.65
CA GLY A 59 -1.94 -7.78 -12.32
C GLY A 59 -1.05 -8.99 -12.09
N PHE A 60 -1.65 -9.99 -11.46
CA PHE A 60 -1.03 -11.28 -11.19
C PHE A 60 -2.09 -12.38 -11.20
N THR A 61 -1.64 -13.62 -11.29
CA THR A 61 -2.48 -14.78 -11.05
C THR A 61 -2.17 -15.31 -9.66
N ASP A 62 -3.14 -15.15 -8.76
CA ASP A 62 -3.05 -15.70 -7.40
C ASP A 62 -3.20 -17.22 -7.44
N GLY A 63 -2.41 -17.94 -6.66
CA GLY A 63 -2.44 -19.40 -6.65
C GLY A 63 -3.72 -20.02 -6.06
N HIS A 64 -4.55 -19.22 -5.35
CA HIS A 64 -5.82 -19.66 -4.78
C HIS A 64 -7.03 -18.88 -5.34
N MET A 65 -6.94 -17.55 -5.44
CA MET A 65 -8.07 -16.67 -5.79
C MET A 65 -8.16 -16.33 -7.28
N GLY A 66 -7.17 -16.76 -8.10
CA GLY A 66 -7.18 -16.55 -9.54
C GLY A 66 -6.66 -15.16 -9.95
N ARG A 67 -7.12 -14.67 -11.11
CA ARG A 67 -6.62 -13.41 -11.70
C ARG A 67 -7.09 -12.18 -10.93
N TYR A 68 -6.15 -11.29 -10.59
CA TYR A 68 -6.40 -9.98 -9.98
C TYR A 68 -5.64 -8.90 -10.74
N GLU A 69 -6.28 -7.76 -10.98
CA GLU A 69 -5.70 -6.62 -11.69
C GLU A 69 -6.13 -5.29 -11.05
N GLU A 70 -5.23 -4.32 -11.06
CA GLU A 70 -5.49 -2.98 -10.53
C GLU A 70 -4.79 -1.92 -11.39
N ASN A 71 -5.46 -0.82 -11.70
CA ASN A 71 -4.84 0.38 -12.22
C ASN A 71 -4.36 1.23 -11.04
N LEU A 72 -3.05 1.23 -10.78
CA LEU A 72 -2.50 1.87 -9.58
C LEU A 72 -2.81 3.37 -9.49
N ALA A 73 -2.83 4.09 -10.61
CA ALA A 73 -3.13 5.52 -10.60
C ALA A 73 -4.58 5.82 -10.21
N ARG A 74 -5.52 5.02 -10.71
CA ARG A 74 -6.96 5.17 -10.45
C ARG A 74 -7.37 4.60 -9.10
N ASP A 75 -6.89 3.40 -8.77
CA ASP A 75 -7.45 2.59 -7.70
C ASP A 75 -6.71 2.82 -6.36
N CYS A 76 -5.43 3.19 -6.40
CA CYS A 76 -4.57 3.40 -5.23
C CYS A 76 -4.04 4.85 -5.13
N GLY A 77 -3.66 5.45 -6.25
CA GLY A 77 -2.90 6.71 -6.29
C GLY A 77 -1.44 6.55 -5.83
N ASP A 78 -0.73 7.66 -5.76
CA ASP A 78 0.67 7.68 -5.33
C ASP A 78 0.79 7.24 -3.86
N PHE A 79 1.53 6.18 -3.58
CA PHE A 79 1.62 5.61 -2.24
C PHE A 79 2.93 5.92 -1.52
N LEU A 80 2.92 5.77 -0.20
CA LEU A 80 4.07 6.08 0.65
C LEU A 80 5.17 5.04 0.50
N LEU A 81 6.43 5.54 0.41
CA LEU A 81 7.65 4.76 0.55
C LEU A 81 8.28 4.97 1.93
N ARG A 82 8.23 6.23 2.43
CA ARG A 82 8.76 6.58 3.75
C ARG A 82 7.84 7.61 4.41
N ARG A 83 7.60 7.42 5.68
CA ARG A 83 6.81 8.31 6.53
C ARG A 83 7.63 9.55 6.91
N SER A 84 6.96 10.60 7.37
CA SER A 84 7.61 11.84 7.83
C SER A 84 8.45 11.67 9.11
N ASP A 85 8.22 10.60 9.87
CA ASP A 85 9.04 10.21 11.03
C ASP A 85 10.30 9.40 10.64
N GLY A 86 10.53 9.19 9.36
CA GLY A 86 11.69 8.47 8.82
C GLY A 86 11.49 6.96 8.66
N MET A 87 10.41 6.37 9.18
CA MET A 87 10.14 4.94 9.05
C MET A 87 9.73 4.59 7.61
N PHE A 88 10.23 3.47 7.10
CA PHE A 88 9.80 2.95 5.80
C PHE A 88 8.35 2.47 5.87
N ALA A 89 7.62 2.70 4.78
CA ALA A 89 6.25 2.25 4.66
C ALA A 89 6.20 0.75 4.37
N TYR A 90 5.13 0.10 4.82
CA TYR A 90 4.92 -1.35 4.72
C TYR A 90 5.21 -1.92 3.33
N GLN A 91 4.68 -1.29 2.27
CA GLN A 91 4.83 -1.80 0.90
C GLN A 91 6.30 -1.88 0.45
N LEU A 92 7.12 -0.88 0.81
CA LEU A 92 8.55 -0.91 0.48
C LEU A 92 9.31 -1.88 1.38
N ALA A 93 9.05 -1.88 2.68
CA ALA A 93 9.75 -2.72 3.64
C ALA A 93 9.58 -4.20 3.28
N VAL A 94 8.34 -4.67 3.07
CA VAL A 94 8.06 -6.08 2.76
C VAL A 94 8.73 -6.52 1.45
N VAL A 95 8.72 -5.70 0.40
CA VAL A 95 9.35 -6.03 -0.88
C VAL A 95 10.87 -6.19 -0.74
N VAL A 96 11.50 -5.27 -0.02
CA VAL A 96 12.96 -5.31 0.18
C VAL A 96 13.37 -6.48 1.06
N ASP A 97 12.64 -6.71 2.15
CA ASP A 97 12.93 -7.79 3.10
C ASP A 97 12.69 -9.17 2.47
N ASP A 98 11.55 -9.37 1.79
CA ASP A 98 11.24 -10.62 1.10
C ASP A 98 12.28 -10.96 0.02
N ALA A 99 12.68 -9.97 -0.78
CA ALA A 99 13.70 -10.16 -1.80
C ALA A 99 15.07 -10.49 -1.18
N ALA A 100 15.48 -9.77 -0.12
CA ALA A 100 16.75 -9.98 0.57
C ALA A 100 16.81 -11.36 1.26
N MET A 101 15.68 -11.85 1.74
CA MET A 101 15.55 -13.17 2.38
C MET A 101 15.34 -14.31 1.38
N GLY A 102 15.20 -14.03 0.09
CA GLY A 102 14.97 -15.02 -0.95
C GLY A 102 13.60 -15.70 -0.85
N ILE A 103 12.58 -14.98 -0.41
CA ILE A 103 11.21 -15.49 -0.31
C ILE A 103 10.68 -15.78 -1.70
N THR A 104 10.22 -17.00 -1.93
CA THR A 104 9.68 -17.48 -3.22
C THR A 104 8.16 -17.57 -3.24
N GLU A 105 7.52 -17.68 -2.09
CA GLU A 105 6.07 -17.81 -1.95
C GLU A 105 5.58 -16.98 -0.75
N VAL A 106 4.47 -16.25 -0.97
CA VAL A 106 3.80 -15.46 0.06
C VAL A 106 2.37 -15.97 0.23
N VAL A 107 2.07 -16.49 1.42
CA VAL A 107 0.74 -16.96 1.81
C VAL A 107 0.16 -16.03 2.86
N ARG A 108 -1.01 -15.41 2.58
CA ARG A 108 -1.59 -14.41 3.48
C ARG A 108 -3.11 -14.24 3.31
N GLY A 109 -3.73 -13.43 4.14
CA GLY A 109 -5.15 -13.13 4.07
C GLY A 109 -5.52 -12.29 2.85
N SER A 110 -6.73 -12.47 2.35
CA SER A 110 -7.26 -11.77 1.17
C SER A 110 -7.44 -10.25 1.37
N ASP A 111 -7.40 -9.77 2.61
CA ASP A 111 -7.36 -8.34 2.94
C ASP A 111 -6.07 -7.63 2.46
N LEU A 112 -5.05 -8.38 2.07
CA LEU A 112 -3.82 -7.86 1.51
C LEU A 112 -3.69 -8.09 -0.01
N GLN A 113 -4.73 -8.59 -0.67
CA GLN A 113 -4.70 -8.87 -2.10
C GLN A 113 -4.48 -7.60 -2.94
N ASP A 114 -5.11 -6.50 -2.57
CA ASP A 114 -4.95 -5.18 -3.19
C ASP A 114 -3.55 -4.56 -2.98
N SER A 115 -2.79 -5.04 -2.00
CA SER A 115 -1.40 -4.63 -1.79
C SER A 115 -0.45 -5.24 -2.81
N THR A 116 -0.81 -6.39 -3.40
CA THR A 116 0.08 -7.15 -4.31
C THR A 116 0.45 -6.36 -5.57
N PRO A 117 -0.46 -5.68 -6.29
CA PRO A 117 -0.08 -4.87 -7.46
C PRO A 117 0.93 -3.76 -7.12
N ARG A 118 0.81 -3.12 -5.96
CA ARG A 118 1.77 -2.12 -5.46
C ARG A 118 3.15 -2.72 -5.19
N GLN A 119 3.19 -3.92 -4.62
CA GLN A 119 4.41 -4.67 -4.36
C GLN A 119 5.05 -5.13 -5.67
N LEU A 120 4.29 -5.66 -6.61
CA LEU A 120 4.78 -6.03 -7.95
C LEU A 120 5.37 -4.83 -8.69
N TYR A 121 4.74 -3.66 -8.60
CA TYR A 121 5.28 -2.42 -9.15
C TYR A 121 6.62 -2.05 -8.51
N LEU A 122 6.76 -2.23 -7.19
CA LEU A 122 8.05 -2.01 -6.51
C LEU A 122 9.10 -3.05 -6.91
N TYR A 123 8.76 -4.33 -7.00
CA TYR A 123 9.66 -5.36 -7.51
C TYR A 123 10.20 -5.00 -8.89
N HIS A 124 9.31 -4.57 -9.78
CA HIS A 124 9.69 -4.13 -11.13
C HIS A 124 10.65 -2.94 -11.12
N LEU A 125 10.31 -1.87 -10.36
CA LEU A 125 11.14 -0.66 -10.28
C LEU A 125 12.51 -0.90 -9.65
N LEU A 126 12.62 -1.88 -8.77
CA LEU A 126 13.88 -2.24 -8.09
C LEU A 126 14.66 -3.32 -8.86
N GLY A 127 14.11 -3.87 -9.94
CA GLY A 127 14.75 -4.96 -10.71
C GLY A 127 14.84 -6.26 -9.91
N LEU A 128 13.90 -6.49 -8.98
CA LEU A 128 13.84 -7.68 -8.13
C LEU A 128 12.84 -8.70 -8.68
N THR A 129 13.06 -9.98 -8.39
CA THR A 129 12.15 -11.07 -8.77
C THR A 129 11.03 -11.18 -7.73
N PRO A 130 9.74 -11.04 -8.11
CA PRO A 130 8.64 -11.18 -7.17
C PRO A 130 8.41 -12.65 -6.80
N PRO A 131 7.91 -12.94 -5.57
CA PRO A 131 7.45 -14.26 -5.18
C PRO A 131 6.12 -14.62 -5.85
N GLN A 132 5.70 -15.87 -5.73
CA GLN A 132 4.32 -16.29 -5.99
C GLN A 132 3.42 -15.89 -4.80
N PHE A 133 2.15 -15.52 -5.10
CA PHE A 133 1.21 -15.08 -4.08
C PHE A 133 0.01 -16.03 -3.99
N TYR A 134 -0.39 -16.30 -2.74
CA TYR A 134 -1.56 -17.10 -2.39
C TYR A 134 -2.36 -16.36 -1.32
N HIS A 135 -3.56 -15.89 -1.68
CA HIS A 135 -4.45 -15.20 -0.75
C HIS A 135 -5.61 -16.11 -0.35
N PHE A 136 -5.89 -16.17 0.93
CA PHE A 136 -6.96 -17.01 1.47
C PHE A 136 -8.06 -16.15 2.09
N PRO A 137 -9.33 -16.60 2.01
CA PRO A 137 -10.45 -15.91 2.65
C PRO A 137 -10.19 -15.69 4.14
N LEU A 138 -10.67 -14.55 4.64
CA LEU A 138 -10.58 -14.25 6.07
C LEU A 138 -11.61 -15.06 6.84
N LEU A 139 -11.27 -15.43 8.07
CA LEU A 139 -12.25 -15.95 9.02
C LEU A 139 -13.16 -14.81 9.47
N LEU A 140 -14.47 -15.04 9.37
CA LEU A 140 -15.47 -14.07 9.71
C LEU A 140 -16.26 -14.55 10.95
N THR A 141 -16.84 -13.60 11.69
CA THR A 141 -17.84 -13.89 12.71
C THR A 141 -19.15 -14.36 12.07
N ALA A 142 -20.09 -14.83 12.86
CA ALA A 142 -21.44 -15.20 12.39
C ALA A 142 -22.15 -14.01 11.72
N GLU A 143 -21.82 -12.78 12.11
CA GLU A 143 -22.36 -11.53 11.54
C GLU A 143 -21.57 -11.04 10.30
N GLY A 144 -20.61 -11.83 9.78
CA GLY A 144 -19.82 -11.51 8.59
C GLY A 144 -18.71 -10.49 8.83
N LYS A 145 -18.36 -10.15 10.07
CA LYS A 145 -17.25 -9.27 10.40
C LYS A 145 -15.93 -10.05 10.48
N ARG A 146 -14.83 -9.41 10.08
CA ARG A 146 -13.49 -9.99 10.22
C ARG A 146 -13.20 -10.31 11.68
N LEU A 147 -12.80 -11.55 11.96
CA LEU A 147 -12.29 -11.93 13.29
C LEU A 147 -11.02 -11.12 13.59
N SER A 148 -11.01 -10.45 14.74
CA SER A 148 -9.85 -9.71 15.21
C SER A 148 -9.52 -10.10 16.65
N LYS A 149 -8.26 -9.86 17.05
CA LYS A 149 -7.83 -10.09 18.44
C LYS A 149 -8.65 -9.32 19.49
N ARG A 150 -9.33 -8.23 19.06
CA ARG A 150 -10.17 -7.40 19.93
C ARG A 150 -11.54 -8.03 20.22
N ASP A 151 -11.97 -8.94 19.37
CA ASP A 151 -13.27 -9.61 19.44
C ASP A 151 -13.21 -10.95 20.20
N GLY A 152 -12.14 -11.20 20.95
CA GLY A 152 -11.96 -12.45 21.71
C GLY A 152 -11.79 -13.66 20.80
N ALA A 153 -11.11 -13.49 19.66
CA ALA A 153 -10.84 -14.57 18.73
C ALA A 153 -10.21 -15.77 19.46
N VAL A 154 -10.83 -16.93 19.30
CA VAL A 154 -10.34 -18.20 19.86
C VAL A 154 -9.02 -18.54 19.17
N GLY A 155 -7.98 -18.78 19.97
CA GLY A 155 -6.72 -19.32 19.48
C GLY A 155 -6.87 -20.76 19.01
N LEU A 156 -5.89 -21.23 18.25
CA LEU A 156 -5.72 -22.66 18.01
C LEU A 156 -5.09 -23.24 19.29
N ASP A 157 -5.89 -23.88 20.14
CA ASP A 157 -5.41 -24.65 21.30
C ASP A 157 -5.07 -26.06 20.88
#